data_5755db80d766e63a33eced8d43a26dc4
#
_entry.id   5755db80d766e63a33eced8d43a26dc4
#
_cell.length_a   1.000
_cell.length_b   1.000
_cell.length_c   1.000
_cell.angle_alpha   90.00
_cell.angle_beta   90.00
_cell.angle_gamma   90.00
#
_symmetry.space_group_name_H-M   'P 1'
#
loop_
_entity.id
_entity.type
_entity.pdbx_description
1 polymer ?
#
loop_
_entity_poly.entity_id
_entity_poly.type
_entity_poly.pdbx_seq_one_letter_code
_entity_poly.pdbx_strand_id
1 'polypeptide(L)'
;EGTDWVNTIGRTAMYQNYALSLSGGTKKTSYYVSLSYNNTEGVIRRSGQERITGRVSLTHQLFNWMKVGYTGNYTWRHNDENLASIGGTGWWNSAIYLSPTIKPMDDYNPFYYSGQKINTPLATILLNTNYQVRHSTNHTGFIEIEPIKNLRFKSQFTYYMYQRHTYRYYPSTLPAKVEGEGGEAYR
;
A
#
# COMPACT_ATOMS: atom_id res chain seq x y z
N GLU A 1 17.07 18.41 -28.75
CA GLU A 1 15.75 17.98 -28.24
C GLU A 1 15.72 18.19 -26.74
N GLY A 2 14.61 18.70 -26.23
CA GLY A 2 14.42 18.91 -24.80
C GLY A 2 14.01 17.61 -24.08
N THR A 3 14.26 17.55 -22.78
CA THR A 3 13.85 16.42 -21.93
C THR A 3 12.34 16.49 -21.65
N ASP A 4 11.60 15.45 -22.03
CA ASP A 4 10.23 15.23 -21.58
C ASP A 4 10.27 14.57 -20.19
N TRP A 5 10.18 15.40 -19.16
CA TRP A 5 10.25 14.95 -17.78
C TRP A 5 9.07 14.04 -17.38
N VAL A 6 7.89 14.30 -17.93
CA VAL A 6 6.70 13.50 -17.63
C VAL A 6 6.86 12.08 -18.13
N ASN A 7 7.29 11.90 -19.37
CA ASN A 7 7.56 10.58 -19.93
C ASN A 7 8.80 9.92 -19.31
N THR A 8 9.79 10.71 -18.89
CA THR A 8 11.01 10.18 -18.23
C THR A 8 10.71 9.51 -16.90
N ILE A 9 9.81 10.06 -16.09
CA ILE A 9 9.42 9.50 -14.81
C ILE A 9 8.21 8.57 -14.90
N GLY A 10 7.45 8.70 -15.98
CA GLY A 10 6.25 7.90 -16.23
C GLY A 10 6.56 6.48 -16.72
N ARG A 11 5.58 5.61 -16.57
CA ARG A 11 5.54 4.28 -17.17
C ARG A 11 4.10 3.84 -17.45
N THR A 12 3.94 2.88 -18.34
CA THR A 12 2.71 2.11 -18.40
C THR A 12 2.59 1.29 -17.12
N ALA A 13 1.49 1.44 -16.43
CA ALA A 13 1.22 0.76 -15.16
C ALA A 13 0.33 -0.45 -15.38
N MET A 14 0.66 -1.56 -14.73
CA MET A 14 -0.10 -2.80 -14.78
C MET A 14 -0.90 -2.99 -13.50
N TYR A 15 -2.12 -3.48 -13.65
CA TYR A 15 -2.97 -3.90 -12.55
C TYR A 15 -3.24 -5.41 -12.63
N GLN A 16 -2.98 -6.12 -11.53
CA GLN A 16 -3.21 -7.56 -11.43
C GLN A 16 -4.03 -7.85 -10.18
N ASN A 17 -5.04 -8.68 -10.32
CA ASN A 17 -5.87 -9.13 -9.22
C ASN A 17 -6.20 -10.61 -9.36
N TYR A 18 -5.80 -11.38 -8.37
CA TYR A 18 -6.07 -12.81 -8.27
C TYR A 18 -6.87 -13.08 -7.01
N ALA A 19 -7.94 -13.82 -7.14
CA ALA A 19 -8.78 -14.18 -6.01
C ALA A 19 -9.20 -15.65 -6.09
N LEU A 20 -9.07 -16.34 -4.96
CA LEU A 20 -9.54 -17.69 -4.77
C LEU A 20 -10.50 -17.71 -3.60
N SER A 21 -11.64 -18.35 -3.75
CA SER A 21 -12.59 -18.53 -2.66
C SER A 21 -13.17 -19.93 -2.65
N LEU A 22 -13.41 -20.42 -1.44
CA LEU A 22 -14.05 -21.69 -1.17
C LEU A 22 -15.19 -21.46 -0.19
N SER A 23 -16.35 -21.98 -0.51
CA SER A 23 -17.50 -21.94 0.39
C SER A 23 -18.20 -23.27 0.40
N GLY A 24 -18.81 -23.61 1.51
CA GLY A 24 -19.56 -24.84 1.65
C GLY A 24 -20.30 -24.87 2.98
N GLY A 25 -20.99 -25.95 3.20
CA GLY A 25 -21.69 -26.12 4.45
C GLY A 25 -22.67 -27.28 4.48
N THR A 26 -23.29 -27.43 5.61
CA THR A 26 -24.38 -28.37 5.89
C THR A 26 -25.61 -27.55 6.34
N LYS A 27 -26.71 -28.26 6.69
CA LYS A 27 -27.87 -27.55 7.27
C LYS A 27 -27.56 -26.78 8.54
N LYS A 28 -26.49 -27.14 9.27
CA LYS A 28 -26.12 -26.52 10.56
C LYS A 28 -24.86 -25.67 10.49
N THR A 29 -24.01 -25.87 9.50
CA THR A 29 -22.70 -25.20 9.43
C THR A 29 -22.54 -24.58 8.07
N SER A 30 -22.06 -23.35 8.00
CA SER A 30 -21.59 -22.72 6.77
C SER A 30 -20.19 -22.17 6.97
N TYR A 31 -19.36 -22.31 5.97
CA TYR A 31 -18.01 -21.76 5.96
C TYR A 31 -17.71 -21.05 4.64
N TYR A 32 -16.87 -20.06 4.73
CA TYR A 32 -16.33 -19.35 3.60
C TYR A 32 -14.86 -19.00 3.90
N VAL A 33 -13.99 -19.27 2.95
CA VAL A 33 -12.57 -18.92 3.00
C VAL A 33 -12.22 -18.23 1.69
N SER A 34 -11.49 -17.14 1.76
CA SER A 34 -10.96 -16.50 0.55
C SER A 34 -9.56 -15.96 0.76
N LEU A 35 -8.77 -15.97 -0.30
CA LEU A 35 -7.46 -15.37 -0.40
C LEU A 35 -7.45 -14.54 -1.68
N SER A 36 -6.96 -13.31 -1.58
CA SER A 36 -6.76 -12.45 -2.74
C SER A 36 -5.39 -11.80 -2.71
N TYR A 37 -4.79 -11.70 -3.88
CA TYR A 37 -3.57 -10.96 -4.16
C TYR A 37 -3.90 -9.86 -5.17
N ASN A 38 -3.52 -8.64 -4.84
CA ASN A 38 -3.68 -7.49 -5.71
C ASN A 38 -2.34 -6.79 -5.84
N ASN A 39 -1.89 -6.58 -7.07
CA ASN A 39 -0.72 -5.77 -7.39
C ASN A 39 -1.16 -4.63 -8.33
N THR A 40 -0.88 -3.42 -7.89
CA THR A 40 -1.17 -2.19 -8.63
C THR A 40 0.12 -1.43 -8.82
N GLU A 41 0.63 -1.41 -10.03
CA GLU A 41 1.75 -0.52 -10.37
C GLU A 41 1.27 0.92 -10.44
N GLY A 42 2.08 1.86 -9.96
CA GLY A 42 1.85 3.28 -10.18
C GLY A 42 2.33 3.72 -11.57
N VAL A 43 1.68 4.72 -12.13
CA VAL A 43 2.08 5.34 -13.41
C VAL A 43 3.45 6.02 -13.33
N ILE A 44 4.00 6.18 -12.15
CA ILE A 44 5.34 6.67 -11.89
C ILE A 44 6.24 5.52 -11.51
N ARG A 45 7.46 5.56 -12.02
CA ARG A 45 8.48 4.56 -11.71
C ARG A 45 8.69 4.44 -10.20
N ARG A 46 8.88 3.20 -9.71
CA ARG A 46 9.08 2.88 -8.30
C ARG A 46 7.94 3.36 -7.38
N SER A 47 6.74 3.42 -7.90
CA SER A 47 5.53 3.54 -7.08
C SER A 47 4.60 2.37 -7.35
N GLY A 48 3.87 1.94 -6.33
CA GLY A 48 2.95 0.83 -6.47
C GLY A 48 2.41 0.36 -5.13
N GLN A 49 1.50 -0.59 -5.20
CA GLN A 49 0.91 -1.22 -4.04
C GLN A 49 0.74 -2.71 -4.27
N GLU A 50 1.22 -3.49 -3.33
CA GLU A 50 0.88 -4.90 -3.19
C GLU A 50 -0.03 -5.11 -2.00
N ARG A 51 -1.04 -5.96 -2.16
CA ARG A 51 -1.98 -6.27 -1.10
C ARG A 51 -2.36 -7.75 -1.12
N ILE A 52 -2.23 -8.39 0.02
CA ILE A 52 -2.73 -9.74 0.27
C ILE A 52 -3.86 -9.64 1.29
N THR A 53 -5.00 -10.24 0.99
CA THR A 53 -6.14 -10.28 1.91
C THR A 53 -6.61 -11.71 2.08
N GLY A 54 -6.65 -12.16 3.32
CA GLY A 54 -7.24 -13.44 3.72
C GLY A 54 -8.52 -13.21 4.51
N ARG A 55 -9.55 -13.99 4.24
CA ARG A 55 -10.81 -13.96 4.99
C ARG A 55 -11.28 -15.37 5.29
N VAL A 56 -11.72 -15.58 6.53
CA VAL A 56 -12.39 -16.78 6.99
C VAL A 56 -13.69 -16.40 7.65
N SER A 57 -14.76 -17.08 7.31
CA SER A 57 -16.06 -16.91 7.97
C SER A 57 -16.64 -18.29 8.27
N LEU A 58 -17.06 -18.50 9.51
CA LEU A 58 -17.66 -19.72 9.98
C LEU A 58 -18.94 -19.39 10.74
N THR A 59 -20.01 -20.09 10.45
CA THR A 59 -21.25 -19.99 11.19
C THR A 59 -21.74 -21.40 11.51
N HIS A 60 -22.14 -21.62 12.76
CA HIS A 60 -22.62 -22.93 13.19
C HIS A 60 -23.86 -22.81 14.08
N GLN A 61 -24.85 -23.62 13.78
CA GLN A 61 -26.06 -23.79 14.57
C GLN A 61 -25.78 -24.82 15.67
N LEU A 62 -25.45 -24.34 16.88
CA LEU A 62 -25.17 -25.24 18.02
C LEU A 62 -26.42 -25.98 18.50
N PHE A 63 -27.49 -25.24 18.65
CA PHE A 63 -28.80 -25.74 19.05
C PHE A 63 -29.88 -25.12 18.17
N ASN A 64 -31.09 -25.65 18.20
CA ASN A 64 -32.19 -25.08 17.41
C ASN A 64 -32.49 -23.61 17.75
N TRP A 65 -32.13 -23.20 18.96
CA TRP A 65 -32.32 -21.86 19.50
C TRP A 65 -31.02 -21.04 19.59
N MET A 66 -29.82 -21.60 19.23
CA MET A 66 -28.54 -20.92 19.40
C MET A 66 -27.64 -21.10 18.18
N LYS A 67 -27.14 -19.99 17.67
CA LYS A 67 -26.22 -19.89 16.54
C LYS A 67 -25.00 -19.07 16.93
N VAL A 68 -23.85 -19.52 16.52
CA VAL A 68 -22.58 -18.83 16.70
C VAL A 68 -21.91 -18.57 15.36
N GLY A 69 -21.16 -17.52 15.30
CA GLY A 69 -20.37 -17.24 14.11
C GLY A 69 -19.11 -16.50 14.41
N TYR A 70 -18.17 -16.68 13.52
CA TYR A 70 -16.87 -16.01 13.54
C TYR A 70 -16.50 -15.56 12.13
N THR A 71 -15.96 -14.34 12.03
CA THR A 71 -15.36 -13.82 10.80
C THR A 71 -14.01 -13.21 11.15
N GLY A 72 -12.96 -13.68 10.51
CA GLY A 72 -11.62 -13.13 10.60
C GLY A 72 -11.19 -12.60 9.24
N ASN A 73 -10.62 -11.41 9.22
CA ASN A 73 -9.98 -10.82 8.04
C ASN A 73 -8.56 -10.41 8.42
N TYR A 74 -7.62 -10.70 7.55
CA TYR A 74 -6.25 -10.21 7.63
C TYR A 74 -5.86 -9.57 6.31
N THR A 75 -5.28 -8.38 6.37
CA THR A 75 -4.75 -7.70 5.19
C THR A 75 -3.32 -7.26 5.45
N TRP A 76 -2.44 -7.71 4.61
CA TRP A 76 -1.09 -7.19 4.45
C TRP A 76 -1.06 -6.26 3.23
N ARG A 77 -0.40 -5.12 3.38
CA ARG A 77 -0.22 -4.15 2.30
C ARG A 77 1.20 -3.59 2.33
N HIS A 78 1.83 -3.59 1.19
CA HIS A 78 3.08 -2.90 0.94
C HIS A 78 2.83 -1.80 -0.08
N ASN A 79 3.18 -0.57 0.27
CA ASN A 79 3.10 0.58 -0.63
C ASN A 79 4.49 1.12 -0.86
N ASP A 80 4.93 1.17 -2.11
CA ASP A 80 6.08 1.96 -2.51
C ASP A 80 5.66 3.41 -2.70
N GLU A 81 6.17 4.28 -1.83
CA GLU A 81 5.84 5.71 -1.80
C GLU A 81 7.08 6.55 -2.15
N ASN A 82 7.85 6.16 -3.17
CA ASN A 82 9.05 6.90 -3.60
C ASN A 82 8.75 8.28 -4.21
N LEU A 83 7.55 8.76 -3.99
CA LEU A 83 7.03 10.05 -4.43
C LEU A 83 7.43 11.16 -3.47
N ALA A 84 8.73 11.24 -3.13
CA ALA A 84 9.21 12.34 -2.32
C ALA A 84 8.92 13.68 -3.00
N SER A 85 8.31 14.55 -2.25
CA SER A 85 8.05 15.92 -2.69
C SER A 85 9.39 16.65 -2.88
N ILE A 86 9.69 17.05 -4.09
CA ILE A 86 10.84 17.91 -4.37
C ILE A 86 10.37 19.35 -4.16
N GLY A 87 10.98 20.07 -3.24
CA GLY A 87 10.68 21.50 -3.06
C GLY A 87 9.34 21.82 -2.38
N GLY A 88 8.64 20.86 -1.70
CA GLY A 88 7.29 21.09 -1.10
C GLY A 88 6.15 21.00 -2.11
N THR A 89 6.47 20.96 -3.37
CA THR A 89 5.58 20.71 -4.49
C THR A 89 5.71 19.25 -4.87
N GLY A 90 4.62 18.53 -5.09
CA GLY A 90 4.67 17.12 -5.45
C GLY A 90 5.58 16.87 -6.67
N TRP A 91 6.14 15.67 -6.79
CA TRP A 91 7.00 15.22 -7.90
C TRP A 91 6.44 15.61 -9.28
N TRP A 92 5.12 15.62 -9.43
CA TRP A 92 4.45 16.00 -10.69
C TRP A 92 4.70 17.45 -11.05
N ASN A 93 4.55 18.36 -10.09
CA ASN A 93 4.87 19.74 -10.27
C ASN A 93 6.37 19.94 -10.59
N SER A 94 7.23 19.20 -9.90
CA SER A 94 8.67 19.25 -10.19
C SER A 94 8.99 18.80 -11.62
N ALA A 95 8.31 17.78 -12.15
CA ALA A 95 8.48 17.34 -13.53
C ALA A 95 7.95 18.35 -14.56
N ILE A 96 6.88 19.09 -14.23
CA ILE A 96 6.32 20.12 -15.12
C ILE A 96 7.16 21.40 -15.12
N TYR A 97 7.68 21.81 -13.95
CA TYR A 97 8.40 23.06 -13.82
C TYR A 97 9.89 22.97 -14.14
N LEU A 98 10.47 21.77 -14.19
CA LEU A 98 11.88 21.62 -14.49
C LEU A 98 12.14 21.92 -15.96
N SER A 99 13.20 22.72 -16.22
CA SER A 99 13.56 23.12 -17.57
C SER A 99 13.81 21.88 -18.45
N PRO A 100 13.25 21.83 -19.66
CA PRO A 100 13.51 20.75 -20.61
C PRO A 100 14.97 20.74 -21.12
N THR A 101 15.73 21.80 -20.89
CA THR A 101 17.16 21.84 -21.26
C THR A 101 18.04 21.03 -20.33
N ILE A 102 17.55 20.65 -19.15
CA ILE A 102 18.24 19.80 -18.20
C ILE A 102 18.10 18.35 -18.65
N LYS A 103 19.22 17.62 -18.76
CA LYS A 103 19.22 16.20 -19.09
C LYS A 103 18.78 15.36 -17.88
N PRO A 104 18.09 14.24 -18.09
CA PRO A 104 17.64 13.35 -16.98
C PRO A 104 18.79 12.76 -16.18
N MET A 105 19.91 12.48 -16.88
CA MET A 105 21.13 11.95 -16.31
C MET A 105 22.31 12.51 -17.11
N ASP A 106 23.38 12.89 -16.43
CA ASP A 106 24.68 13.02 -17.07
C ASP A 106 25.30 11.62 -17.21
N ASP A 107 26.12 11.36 -18.25
CA ASP A 107 26.66 10.04 -18.56
C ASP A 107 27.44 9.40 -17.38
N TYR A 108 27.85 10.18 -16.40
CA TYR A 108 28.60 9.76 -15.23
C TYR A 108 27.91 10.00 -13.89
N ASN A 109 26.90 10.87 -13.82
CA ASN A 109 26.26 11.19 -12.53
C ASN A 109 24.85 11.76 -12.72
N PRO A 110 23.82 11.04 -12.25
CA PRO A 110 22.42 11.45 -12.38
C PRO A 110 22.09 12.75 -11.62
N PHE A 111 23.04 13.30 -10.87
CA PHE A 111 22.84 14.49 -10.02
C PHE A 111 23.50 15.75 -10.56
N TYR A 112 24.31 15.66 -11.60
CA TYR A 112 25.04 16.78 -12.12
C TYR A 112 24.62 17.12 -13.53
N TYR A 113 24.32 18.38 -13.74
CA TYR A 113 24.17 18.98 -15.04
C TYR A 113 25.10 20.19 -15.15
N SER A 114 25.97 20.22 -16.15
CA SER A 114 26.97 21.28 -16.34
C SER A 114 27.80 21.61 -15.07
N GLY A 115 28.20 20.57 -14.31
CA GLY A 115 28.98 20.72 -13.09
C GLY A 115 28.19 21.23 -11.86
N GLN A 116 26.91 21.47 -12.00
CA GLN A 116 26.04 21.86 -10.89
C GLN A 116 25.19 20.69 -10.42
N LYS A 117 25.11 20.53 -9.11
CA LYS A 117 24.28 19.51 -8.48
C LYS A 117 22.79 19.89 -8.59
N ILE A 118 22.03 19.17 -9.40
CA ILE A 118 20.60 19.42 -9.62
C ILE A 118 19.79 18.22 -9.12
N ASN A 119 18.81 18.52 -8.30
CA ASN A 119 17.87 17.50 -7.85
C ASN A 119 16.80 17.26 -8.93
N THR A 120 17.04 16.28 -9.80
CA THR A 120 16.07 15.91 -10.82
C THR A 120 14.98 14.99 -10.26
N PRO A 121 13.74 15.06 -10.78
CA PRO A 121 12.67 14.13 -10.40
C PRO A 121 13.08 12.67 -10.53
N LEU A 122 13.79 12.33 -11.61
CA LEU A 122 14.27 10.98 -11.85
C LEU A 122 15.27 10.52 -10.79
N ALA A 123 16.25 11.34 -10.44
CA ALA A 123 17.24 11.03 -9.41
C ALA A 123 16.56 10.79 -8.05
N THR A 124 15.61 11.63 -7.69
CA THR A 124 14.83 11.48 -6.45
C THR A 124 14.06 10.16 -6.43
N ILE A 125 13.37 9.82 -7.51
CA ILE A 125 12.60 8.58 -7.62
C ILE A 125 13.52 7.34 -7.55
N LEU A 126 14.68 7.39 -8.19
CA LEU A 126 15.58 6.22 -8.25
C LEU A 126 16.34 5.97 -6.95
N LEU A 127 16.67 6.99 -6.21
CA LEU A 127 17.61 6.91 -5.09
C LEU A 127 16.94 6.93 -3.72
N ASN A 128 15.82 7.62 -3.58
CA ASN A 128 15.05 7.56 -2.35
C ASN A 128 14.46 6.17 -2.15
N THR A 129 14.46 5.73 -0.91
CA THR A 129 13.69 4.56 -0.48
C THR A 129 12.62 5.04 0.48
N ASN A 130 11.37 4.94 0.06
CA ASN A 130 10.22 5.26 0.89
C ASN A 130 9.13 4.24 0.64
N TYR A 131 8.86 3.42 1.63
CA TYR A 131 7.78 2.44 1.56
C TYR A 131 7.08 2.28 2.90
N GLN A 132 5.85 1.84 2.85
CA GLN A 132 5.05 1.54 4.03
C GLN A 132 4.56 0.10 3.99
N VAL A 133 4.74 -0.60 5.09
CA VAL A 133 4.13 -1.90 5.34
C VAL A 133 3.01 -1.72 6.34
N ARG A 134 1.83 -2.21 5.99
CA ARG A 134 0.62 -2.12 6.83
C ARG A 134 0.05 -3.50 7.05
N HIS A 135 -0.27 -3.78 8.31
CA HIS A 135 -0.98 -4.97 8.73
C HIS A 135 -2.30 -4.54 9.35
N SER A 136 -3.38 -5.13 8.91
CA SER A 136 -4.67 -4.94 9.56
C SER A 136 -5.36 -6.28 9.77
N THR A 137 -5.91 -6.46 10.94
CA THR A 137 -6.69 -7.65 11.26
C THR A 137 -8.01 -7.23 11.92
N ASN A 138 -9.07 -7.94 11.55
CA ASN A 138 -10.39 -7.73 12.08
C ASN A 138 -11.01 -9.10 12.40
N HIS A 139 -11.36 -9.30 13.66
CA HIS A 139 -11.96 -10.52 14.17
C HIS A 139 -13.32 -10.18 14.76
N THR A 140 -14.36 -10.78 14.24
CA THR A 140 -15.73 -10.59 14.71
C THR A 140 -16.31 -11.93 15.11
N GLY A 141 -16.69 -12.06 16.37
CA GLY A 141 -17.46 -13.18 16.87
C GLY A 141 -18.89 -12.75 17.20
N PHE A 142 -19.85 -13.59 16.98
CA PHE A 142 -21.21 -13.35 17.43
C PHE A 142 -21.89 -14.61 17.98
N ILE A 143 -22.84 -14.36 18.86
CA ILE A 143 -23.77 -15.34 19.40
C ILE A 143 -25.17 -14.78 19.16
N GLU A 144 -26.02 -15.62 18.58
CA GLU A 144 -27.44 -15.33 18.36
C GLU A 144 -28.25 -16.40 19.08
N ILE A 145 -29.19 -15.99 19.92
CA ILE A 145 -30.09 -16.88 20.66
C ILE A 145 -31.55 -16.51 20.39
N GLU A 146 -32.38 -17.50 20.17
CA GLU A 146 -33.84 -17.38 19.99
C GLU A 146 -34.55 -18.25 21.05
N PRO A 147 -34.63 -17.74 22.31
CA PRO A 147 -35.19 -18.52 23.42
C PRO A 147 -36.68 -18.82 23.25
N ILE A 148 -37.39 -17.94 22.59
CA ILE A 148 -38.82 -18.07 22.26
C ILE A 148 -38.97 -17.69 20.78
N LYS A 149 -39.86 -18.36 20.08
CA LYS A 149 -40.16 -18.12 18.65
C LYS A 149 -40.42 -16.63 18.39
N ASN A 150 -39.68 -16.07 17.39
CA ASN A 150 -39.71 -14.66 16.99
C ASN A 150 -39.04 -13.66 17.95
N LEU A 151 -38.39 -14.13 19.03
CA LEU A 151 -37.59 -13.26 19.93
C LEU A 151 -36.11 -13.61 19.79
N ARG A 152 -35.31 -12.74 19.16
CA ARG A 152 -33.91 -12.95 18.90
C ARG A 152 -33.05 -11.96 19.63
N PHE A 153 -32.03 -12.46 20.30
CA PHE A 153 -30.94 -11.67 20.89
C PHE A 153 -29.65 -11.99 20.15
N LYS A 154 -28.95 -10.95 19.68
CA LYS A 154 -27.64 -11.09 19.05
C LYS A 154 -26.62 -10.25 19.82
N SER A 155 -25.57 -10.90 20.28
CA SER A 155 -24.39 -10.24 20.84
C SER A 155 -23.23 -10.42 19.88
N GLN A 156 -22.49 -9.36 19.62
CA GLN A 156 -21.35 -9.35 18.72
C GLN A 156 -20.18 -8.62 19.34
N PHE A 157 -19.02 -9.22 19.25
CA PHE A 157 -17.75 -8.64 19.64
C PHE A 157 -16.83 -8.52 18.42
N THR A 158 -16.22 -7.36 18.27
CA THR A 158 -15.27 -7.10 17.17
C THR A 158 -13.95 -6.61 17.77
N TYR A 159 -12.88 -7.26 17.39
CA TYR A 159 -11.51 -6.84 17.66
C TYR A 159 -10.85 -6.39 16.35
N TYR A 160 -10.31 -5.17 16.37
CA TYR A 160 -9.58 -4.59 15.24
C TYR A 160 -8.19 -4.18 15.68
N MET A 161 -7.18 -4.58 14.90
CA MET A 161 -5.79 -4.15 15.10
C MET A 161 -5.24 -3.63 13.76
N TYR A 162 -4.54 -2.52 13.84
CA TYR A 162 -3.87 -1.90 12.71
C TYR A 162 -2.44 -1.53 13.11
N GLN A 163 -1.50 -1.94 12.27
CA GLN A 163 -0.08 -1.60 12.42
C GLN A 163 0.43 -1.03 11.11
N ARG A 164 1.22 0.03 11.20
CA ARG A 164 1.88 0.66 10.07
C ARG A 164 3.34 0.89 10.41
N HIS A 165 4.22 0.40 9.56
CA HIS A 165 5.64 0.66 9.59
C HIS A 165 5.98 1.47 8.35
N THR A 166 6.64 2.62 8.53
CA THR A 166 7.10 3.49 7.44
C THR A 166 8.62 3.50 7.45
N TYR A 167 9.20 3.21 6.30
CA TYR A 167 10.64 3.22 6.11
C TYR A 167 10.98 4.33 5.12
N ARG A 168 11.87 5.23 5.53
CA ARG A 168 12.35 6.33 4.69
C ARG A 168 13.85 6.40 4.77
N TYR A 169 14.47 6.46 3.60
CA TYR A 169 15.90 6.67 3.48
C TYR A 169 16.17 7.67 2.35
N TYR A 170 16.89 8.72 2.68
CA TYR A 170 17.33 9.76 1.76
C TYR A 170 18.86 9.72 1.70
N PRO A 171 19.46 9.27 0.57
CA PRO A 171 20.90 9.21 0.47
C PRO A 171 21.51 10.63 0.48
N SER A 172 22.67 10.74 1.16
CA SER A 172 23.43 12.00 1.24
C SER A 172 23.95 12.51 -0.11
N THR A 173 23.89 11.66 -1.12
CA THR A 173 24.25 12.00 -2.50
C THR A 173 23.21 12.88 -3.19
N LEU A 174 21.94 12.83 -2.74
CA LEU A 174 20.93 13.75 -3.22
C LEU A 174 21.17 15.16 -2.66
N PRO A 175 20.95 16.23 -3.46
CA PRO A 175 20.94 17.58 -2.93
C PRO A 175 19.85 17.66 -1.86
N ALA A 176 20.27 17.83 -0.61
CA ALA A 176 19.31 18.04 0.47
C ALA A 176 18.56 19.37 0.25
N LYS A 177 17.29 19.37 0.63
CA LYS A 177 16.48 20.58 0.66
C LYS A 177 16.97 21.59 1.70
N VAL A 178 17.59 21.06 2.74
CA VAL A 178 18.15 21.81 3.87
C VAL A 178 19.54 21.25 4.13
N GLU A 179 20.52 22.11 4.30
CA GLU A 179 21.86 21.72 4.73
C GLU A 179 21.73 20.93 6.05
N GLY A 180 22.15 19.69 6.05
CA GLY A 180 22.12 18.78 7.20
C GLY A 180 21.18 17.59 7.12
N GLU A 181 20.28 17.49 6.13
CA GLU A 181 19.30 16.40 6.03
C GLU A 181 19.72 15.22 5.11
N GLY A 182 20.97 15.17 4.70
CA GLY A 182 21.47 14.07 3.86
C GLY A 182 21.91 12.86 4.69
N GLY A 183 21.42 11.66 4.34
CA GLY A 183 21.85 10.41 4.96
C GLY A 183 21.03 9.96 6.17
N GLU A 184 19.84 10.47 6.37
CA GLU A 184 18.96 10.07 7.47
C GLU A 184 18.05 8.91 7.09
N ALA A 185 17.97 7.91 7.98
CA ALA A 185 17.02 6.82 7.90
C ALA A 185 15.98 6.97 9.03
N TYR A 186 14.71 7.02 8.67
CA TYR A 186 13.60 7.04 9.62
C TYR A 186 12.87 5.69 9.61
N ARG A 187 12.59 5.18 10.80
CA ARG A 187 11.89 3.92 11.02
C ARG A 187 10.53 4.13 11.68
#